data_bf40d6d5342fc2eaedd038e67b59815d
#
_entry.id   bf40d6d5342fc2eaedd038e67b59815d
#
_cell.length_a   1.000
_cell.length_b   1.000
_cell.length_c   1.000
_cell.angle_alpha   90.00
_cell.angle_beta   90.00
_cell.angle_gamma   90.00
#
_symmetry.space_group_name_H-M   'P 1'
#
loop_
_entity.id
_entity.type
_entity.pdbx_description
1 polymer ?
#
loop_
_entity_poly.entity_id
_entity_poly.type
_entity_poly.pdbx_seq_one_letter_code
_entity_poly.pdbx_strand_id
1 'polypeptide(L)'
;MKALIFDAPKKPVVTNVQMASITENEVLIRSRRVGICHSDYELLAGQYIIPISYPVTPGHEWVGEVVEVGKNVKGMKPGDRVVGESVIKTPERIHHFGFSTDGANREFFAARPEWLHKLPDGVDNAKGALIEPFTCGYYAVLRHGGVSAADTVVVSGGGTIGLVSAAAAIGMGARVIVVDPVPLRRDIAMRLGADGTVDPSAGDPIEAVQEKPRAGQIWWLRRRGMPHRWRMSLNMPGRTAMFRWSASISARNSRWRWARS
;
A
#
# COMPACT_ATOMS: atom_id res chain seq x y z
N MET A 1 12.33 18.57 17.93
CA MET A 1 11.09 17.90 17.56
C MET A 1 11.13 16.44 17.94
N LYS A 2 9.97 15.80 18.16
CA LYS A 2 9.90 14.36 18.45
C LYS A 2 9.97 13.52 17.17
N ALA A 3 10.65 12.36 17.25
CA ALA A 3 10.72 11.37 16.19
C ALA A 3 10.73 9.96 16.78
N LEU A 4 10.13 9.00 16.05
CA LEU A 4 10.36 7.58 16.25
C LEU A 4 11.57 7.18 15.42
N ILE A 5 12.55 6.60 16.05
CA ILE A 5 13.77 6.11 15.40
C ILE A 5 13.90 4.62 15.67
N PHE A 6 14.22 3.85 14.65
CA PHE A 6 14.76 2.50 14.80
C PHE A 6 16.28 2.62 14.88
N ASP A 7 16.81 2.65 16.10
CA ASP A 7 18.24 2.86 16.37
C ASP A 7 19.09 1.66 15.91
N ALA A 8 18.54 0.48 16.07
CA ALA A 8 19.06 -0.80 15.61
C ALA A 8 17.89 -1.78 15.43
N PRO A 9 18.11 -2.98 14.87
CA PRO A 9 17.08 -4.02 14.86
C PRO A 9 16.49 -4.25 16.26
N LYS A 10 15.13 -4.25 16.33
CA LYS A 10 14.34 -4.44 17.55
C LYS A 10 14.53 -3.34 18.62
N LYS A 11 15.08 -2.18 18.25
CA LYS A 11 15.31 -1.05 19.17
C LYS A 11 14.57 0.21 18.69
N PRO A 12 13.23 0.28 18.85
CA PRO A 12 12.48 1.51 18.58
C PRO A 12 12.67 2.48 19.74
N VAL A 13 12.94 3.74 19.43
CA VAL A 13 13.11 4.82 20.41
C VAL A 13 12.33 6.03 19.98
N VAL A 14 11.51 6.59 20.88
CA VAL A 14 10.92 7.93 20.69
C VAL A 14 11.81 8.94 21.39
N THR A 15 12.41 9.84 20.63
CA THR A 15 13.38 10.80 21.17
C THR A 15 13.20 12.20 20.55
N ASN A 16 13.89 13.16 21.14
CA ASN A 16 13.99 14.51 20.55
C ASN A 16 15.17 14.57 19.58
N VAL A 17 14.89 15.02 18.38
CA VAL A 17 15.89 15.26 17.34
C VAL A 17 15.91 16.73 16.96
N GLN A 18 16.97 17.15 16.26
CA GLN A 18 17.05 18.50 15.70
C GLN A 18 15.84 18.76 14.77
N MET A 19 15.34 20.00 14.80
CA MET A 19 14.31 20.44 13.85
C MET A 19 14.83 20.29 12.42
N ALA A 20 14.00 19.75 11.54
CA ALA A 20 14.32 19.67 10.13
C ALA A 20 14.47 21.11 9.54
N SER A 21 15.52 21.33 8.79
CA SER A 21 15.71 22.54 7.99
C SER A 21 15.47 22.23 6.52
N ILE A 22 15.05 23.23 5.76
CA ILE A 22 14.85 23.11 4.32
C ILE A 22 15.90 23.88 3.54
N THR A 23 16.21 23.39 2.36
CA THR A 23 16.98 24.15 1.36
C THR A 23 16.04 25.08 0.58
N GLU A 24 16.63 25.92 -0.27
CA GLU A 24 15.85 26.82 -1.13
C GLU A 24 14.90 26.08 -2.10
N ASN A 25 15.09 24.79 -2.32
CA ASN A 25 14.35 23.96 -3.27
C ASN A 25 13.43 22.94 -2.59
N GLU A 26 13.24 23.03 -1.27
CA GLU A 26 12.45 22.08 -0.49
C GLU A 26 11.29 22.76 0.23
N VAL A 27 10.37 21.95 0.72
CA VAL A 27 9.30 22.37 1.62
C VAL A 27 9.44 21.67 2.96
N LEU A 28 9.08 22.36 4.05
CA LEU A 28 8.94 21.77 5.36
C LEU A 28 7.52 21.26 5.54
N ILE A 29 7.40 20.01 5.89
CA ILE A 29 6.12 19.33 6.06
C ILE A 29 5.93 18.96 7.53
N ARG A 30 4.78 19.31 8.09
CA ARG A 30 4.30 18.78 9.37
C ARG A 30 3.57 17.48 9.13
N SER A 31 4.00 16.39 9.76
CA SER A 31 3.28 15.11 9.73
C SER A 31 1.89 15.26 10.37
N ARG A 32 0.85 14.82 9.68
CA ARG A 32 -0.53 14.87 10.17
C ARG A 32 -1.08 13.49 10.54
N ARG A 33 -0.78 12.47 9.72
CA ARG A 33 -1.07 11.06 9.96
C ARG A 33 -0.01 10.22 9.27
N VAL A 34 0.37 9.14 9.91
CA VAL A 34 1.28 8.12 9.35
C VAL A 34 0.67 6.76 9.61
N GLY A 35 0.56 5.95 8.57
CA GLY A 35 0.17 4.55 8.65
C GLY A 35 1.34 3.68 9.12
N ILE A 36 1.02 2.48 9.58
CA ILE A 36 2.01 1.45 9.92
C ILE A 36 1.83 0.29 8.95
N CYS A 37 2.81 0.07 8.11
CA CYS A 37 2.85 -1.04 7.17
C CYS A 37 3.51 -2.28 7.80
N HIS A 38 3.22 -3.46 7.25
CA HIS A 38 3.95 -4.67 7.66
C HIS A 38 5.46 -4.57 7.40
N SER A 39 5.86 -3.83 6.38
CA SER A 39 7.26 -3.57 6.07
C SER A 39 7.99 -2.74 7.14
N ASP A 40 7.30 -1.88 7.90
CA ASP A 40 7.89 -1.21 9.06
C ASP A 40 8.22 -2.22 10.18
N TYR A 41 7.40 -3.27 10.31
CA TYR A 41 7.68 -4.36 11.23
C TYR A 41 8.90 -5.20 10.78
N GLU A 42 8.99 -5.51 9.47
CA GLU A 42 10.17 -6.19 8.91
C GLU A 42 11.43 -5.33 9.03
N LEU A 43 11.31 -4.01 8.82
CA LEU A 43 12.37 -3.03 9.07
C LEU A 43 12.82 -3.06 10.53
N LEU A 44 11.88 -2.97 11.48
CA LEU A 44 12.19 -3.05 12.90
C LEU A 44 12.84 -4.40 13.28
N ALA A 45 12.42 -5.50 12.67
CA ALA A 45 13.00 -6.82 12.91
C ALA A 45 14.40 -7.01 12.32
N GLY A 46 14.86 -6.10 11.45
CA GLY A 46 16.12 -6.24 10.70
C GLY A 46 16.05 -7.29 9.59
N GLN A 47 14.85 -7.58 9.09
CA GLN A 47 14.58 -8.66 8.12
C GLN A 47 14.08 -8.15 6.77
N TYR A 48 14.14 -6.83 6.54
CA TYR A 48 13.68 -6.27 5.28
C TYR A 48 14.63 -6.62 4.13
N ILE A 49 14.06 -6.85 2.95
CA ILE A 49 14.81 -7.34 1.77
C ILE A 49 15.75 -6.31 1.13
N ILE A 50 15.54 -5.02 1.44
CA ILE A 50 16.42 -3.94 0.96
C ILE A 50 17.44 -3.66 2.09
N PRO A 51 18.72 -3.44 1.75
CA PRO A 51 19.72 -3.04 2.74
C PRO A 51 19.27 -1.80 3.52
N ILE A 52 19.30 -1.90 4.83
CA ILE A 52 18.85 -0.84 5.75
C ILE A 52 20.09 -0.28 6.45
N SER A 53 20.16 1.03 6.56
CA SER A 53 21.14 1.72 7.40
C SER A 53 20.47 2.25 8.64
N TYR A 54 20.75 1.66 9.81
CA TYR A 54 20.33 2.22 11.09
C TYR A 54 21.31 3.30 11.56
N PRO A 55 20.86 4.33 12.31
CA PRO A 55 19.47 4.58 12.68
C PRO A 55 18.63 5.10 11.52
N VAL A 56 17.29 4.87 11.54
CA VAL A 56 16.36 5.34 10.53
C VAL A 56 15.02 5.72 11.16
N THR A 57 14.42 6.80 10.71
CA THR A 57 13.02 7.15 10.99
C THR A 57 12.12 6.40 10.02
N PRO A 58 11.21 5.51 10.47
CA PRO A 58 10.27 4.83 9.58
C PRO A 58 9.10 5.72 9.15
N GLY A 59 8.14 5.15 8.41
CA GLY A 59 6.88 5.77 8.05
C GLY A 59 6.84 6.28 6.61
N HIS A 60 6.29 5.48 5.72
CA HIS A 60 6.17 5.76 4.29
C HIS A 60 4.70 5.93 3.84
N GLU A 61 3.73 5.55 4.66
CA GLU A 61 2.30 5.75 4.44
C GLU A 61 1.85 7.01 5.17
N TRP A 62 1.97 8.19 4.57
CA TRP A 62 1.79 9.44 5.30
C TRP A 62 0.98 10.49 4.55
N VAL A 63 0.42 11.42 5.32
CA VAL A 63 -0.12 12.71 4.88
C VAL A 63 0.43 13.80 5.78
N GLY A 64 0.79 14.91 5.17
CA GLY A 64 1.32 16.07 5.86
C GLY A 64 0.73 17.38 5.36
N GLU A 65 1.15 18.45 6.01
CA GLU A 65 0.80 19.82 5.64
C GLU A 65 2.09 20.63 5.47
N VAL A 66 2.21 21.32 4.36
CA VAL A 66 3.31 22.25 4.11
C VAL A 66 3.24 23.40 5.09
N VAL A 67 4.30 23.66 5.85
CA VAL A 67 4.38 24.76 6.82
C VAL A 67 5.36 25.83 6.42
N GLU A 68 6.36 25.50 5.60
CA GLU A 68 7.36 26.43 5.06
C GLU A 68 7.75 26.03 3.65
N VAL A 69 8.12 27.00 2.83
CA VAL A 69 8.44 26.79 1.41
C VAL A 69 9.75 27.52 1.08
N GLY A 70 10.69 26.80 0.48
CA GLY A 70 11.95 27.37 0.00
C GLY A 70 11.73 28.37 -1.13
N LYS A 71 12.63 29.33 -1.26
CA LYS A 71 12.47 30.50 -2.17
C LYS A 71 12.34 30.15 -3.65
N ASN A 72 12.88 29.00 -4.07
CA ASN A 72 12.84 28.54 -5.47
C ASN A 72 11.63 27.64 -5.76
N VAL A 73 10.89 27.22 -4.74
CA VAL A 73 9.76 26.29 -4.87
C VAL A 73 8.58 27.02 -5.52
N LYS A 74 8.01 26.40 -6.53
CA LYS A 74 6.80 26.88 -7.21
C LYS A 74 5.67 25.87 -7.05
N GLY A 75 4.43 26.37 -7.03
CA GLY A 75 3.25 25.51 -7.01
C GLY A 75 2.86 24.93 -5.64
N MET A 76 3.64 25.17 -4.57
CA MET A 76 3.33 24.82 -3.19
C MET A 76 3.24 26.06 -2.32
N LYS A 77 2.43 26.02 -1.27
CA LYS A 77 2.30 27.10 -0.27
C LYS A 77 2.01 26.52 1.12
N PRO A 78 2.30 27.25 2.19
CA PRO A 78 1.86 26.89 3.54
C PRO A 78 0.36 26.62 3.58
N GLY A 79 -0.05 25.55 4.27
CA GLY A 79 -1.42 25.05 4.34
C GLY A 79 -1.77 24.02 3.27
N ASP A 80 -0.98 23.84 2.23
CA ASP A 80 -1.21 22.76 1.26
C ASP A 80 -1.07 21.40 1.97
N ARG A 81 -2.10 20.54 1.83
CA ARG A 81 -2.04 19.16 2.32
C ARG A 81 -1.48 18.27 1.23
N VAL A 82 -0.53 17.42 1.60
CA VAL A 82 0.25 16.63 0.65
C VAL A 82 0.44 15.19 1.12
N VAL A 83 0.59 14.30 0.15
CA VAL A 83 1.15 12.97 0.28
C VAL A 83 2.40 12.87 -0.57
N GLY A 84 3.23 11.87 -0.40
CA GLY A 84 4.48 11.78 -1.16
C GLY A 84 4.79 10.39 -1.70
N GLU A 85 5.72 10.38 -2.63
CA GLU A 85 6.28 9.18 -3.22
C GLU A 85 7.03 8.35 -2.16
N SER A 86 6.74 7.04 -2.09
CA SER A 86 7.49 6.10 -1.23
C SER A 86 8.77 5.62 -1.90
N VAL A 87 8.81 5.62 -3.24
CA VAL A 87 9.96 5.22 -4.05
C VAL A 87 10.42 6.41 -4.88
N ILE A 88 11.48 7.06 -4.43
CA ILE A 88 12.03 8.27 -5.03
C ILE A 88 13.21 7.88 -5.92
N LYS A 89 13.10 8.18 -7.21
CA LYS A 89 14.16 7.94 -8.19
C LYS A 89 14.93 9.23 -8.45
N THR A 90 16.24 9.20 -8.17
CA THR A 90 17.17 10.26 -8.59
C THR A 90 18.13 9.70 -9.63
N PRO A 91 18.88 10.54 -10.35
CA PRO A 91 19.89 10.07 -11.30
C PRO A 91 20.92 9.14 -10.66
N GLU A 92 21.25 9.34 -9.39
CA GLU A 92 22.29 8.62 -8.67
C GLU A 92 21.81 7.30 -8.10
N ARG A 93 20.57 7.26 -7.60
CA ARG A 93 20.03 6.07 -6.93
C ARG A 93 18.50 6.09 -6.74
N ILE A 94 17.98 4.95 -6.30
CA ILE A 94 16.61 4.83 -5.83
C ILE A 94 16.62 4.97 -4.30
N HIS A 95 15.81 5.88 -3.78
CA HIS A 95 15.58 6.04 -2.36
C HIS A 95 14.22 5.42 -1.99
N HIS A 96 14.15 4.84 -0.81
CA HIS A 96 12.92 4.34 -0.23
C HIS A 96 12.63 5.14 1.04
N PHE A 97 11.61 6.00 0.98
CA PHE A 97 11.21 6.88 2.06
C PHE A 97 10.76 6.05 3.28
N GLY A 98 11.32 6.33 4.45
CA GLY A 98 11.09 5.55 5.66
C GLY A 98 11.91 4.24 5.76
N PHE A 99 12.85 3.98 4.83
CA PHE A 99 13.71 2.79 4.81
C PHE A 99 15.18 3.11 4.54
N SER A 100 15.51 3.61 3.36
CA SER A 100 16.89 4.04 3.02
C SER A 100 17.12 5.54 3.18
N THR A 101 16.05 6.27 3.44
CA THR A 101 16.03 7.65 3.91
C THR A 101 15.00 7.76 5.03
N ASP A 102 15.13 8.78 5.86
CA ASP A 102 14.18 9.04 6.93
C ASP A 102 12.77 9.25 6.41
N GLY A 103 11.79 8.68 7.14
CA GLY A 103 10.35 8.75 6.86
C GLY A 103 9.62 9.80 7.69
N ALA A 104 8.30 9.68 7.72
CA ALA A 104 7.38 10.66 8.29
C ALA A 104 7.00 10.42 9.75
N ASN A 105 7.51 9.38 10.43
CA ASN A 105 7.27 9.16 11.86
C ASN A 105 8.04 10.16 12.75
N ARG A 106 7.95 11.45 12.41
CA ARG A 106 8.47 12.62 13.12
C ARG A 106 7.56 13.81 12.94
N GLU A 107 7.67 14.81 13.79
CA GLU A 107 6.75 15.96 13.74
C GLU A 107 6.90 16.78 12.45
N PHE A 108 8.14 16.93 11.95
CA PHE A 108 8.43 17.69 10.72
C PHE A 108 9.52 17.00 9.91
N PHE A 109 9.47 17.15 8.59
CA PHE A 109 10.50 16.68 7.67
C PHE A 109 10.54 17.55 6.40
N ALA A 110 11.69 17.56 5.75
CA ALA A 110 11.88 18.23 4.47
C ALA A 110 11.57 17.28 3.31
N ALA A 111 11.00 17.80 2.24
CA ALA A 111 10.80 17.05 1.00
C ALA A 111 10.89 18.00 -0.21
N ARG A 112 11.24 17.44 -1.37
CA ARG A 112 11.21 18.18 -2.64
C ARG A 112 9.81 18.20 -3.22
N PRO A 113 9.35 19.30 -3.83
CA PRO A 113 8.01 19.42 -4.39
C PRO A 113 7.67 18.37 -5.45
N GLU A 114 8.66 17.94 -6.24
CA GLU A 114 8.48 16.94 -7.30
C GLU A 114 8.13 15.53 -6.78
N TRP A 115 8.29 15.30 -5.48
CA TRP A 115 7.92 14.04 -4.83
C TRP A 115 6.55 14.09 -4.16
N LEU A 116 5.85 15.22 -4.28
CA LEU A 116 4.64 15.53 -3.52
C LEU A 116 3.43 15.67 -4.43
N HIS A 117 2.31 15.19 -3.91
CA HIS A 117 1.00 15.33 -4.55
C HIS A 117 0.05 16.05 -3.61
N LYS A 118 -0.58 17.12 -4.09
CA LYS A 118 -1.58 17.84 -3.30
C LYS A 118 -2.81 17.00 -3.08
N LEU A 119 -3.30 17.01 -1.86
CA LEU A 119 -4.52 16.33 -1.49
C LEU A 119 -5.73 17.18 -1.90
N PRO A 120 -6.74 16.61 -2.57
CA PRO A 120 -8.01 17.29 -2.82
C PRO A 120 -8.72 17.67 -1.51
N ASP A 121 -9.46 18.77 -1.51
CA ASP A 121 -10.15 19.28 -0.31
C ASP A 121 -11.14 18.28 0.31
N GLY A 122 -11.80 17.46 -0.52
CA GLY A 122 -12.74 16.42 -0.06
C GLY A 122 -12.08 15.19 0.59
N VAL A 123 -10.74 15.08 0.60
CA VAL A 123 -10.00 13.98 1.20
C VAL A 123 -9.42 14.43 2.54
N ASP A 124 -9.92 13.86 3.64
CA ASP A 124 -9.38 14.13 4.98
C ASP A 124 -8.01 13.46 5.22
N ASN A 125 -7.35 13.79 6.33
CA ASN A 125 -6.02 13.27 6.62
C ASN A 125 -6.01 11.74 6.90
N ALA A 126 -7.11 11.16 7.38
CA ALA A 126 -7.16 9.72 7.60
C ALA A 126 -7.19 8.96 6.26
N LYS A 127 -8.00 9.45 5.32
CA LYS A 127 -8.02 8.92 3.94
C LYS A 127 -6.71 9.21 3.21
N GLY A 128 -6.11 10.40 3.43
CA GLY A 128 -4.82 10.79 2.86
C GLY A 128 -3.69 9.80 3.20
N ALA A 129 -3.62 9.33 4.44
CA ALA A 129 -2.61 8.34 4.86
C ALA A 129 -2.82 6.96 4.20
N LEU A 130 -4.01 6.67 3.66
CA LEU A 130 -4.30 5.42 2.95
C LEU A 130 -3.98 5.49 1.45
N ILE A 131 -3.58 6.64 0.90
CA ILE A 131 -3.32 6.79 -0.54
C ILE A 131 -2.16 5.91 -0.97
N GLU A 132 -1.08 5.86 -0.19
CA GLU A 132 0.07 5.02 -0.52
C GLU A 132 -0.33 3.54 -0.61
N PRO A 133 -0.88 2.88 0.43
CA PRO A 133 -1.30 1.49 0.31
C PRO A 133 -2.43 1.28 -0.72
N PHE A 134 -3.30 2.29 -0.96
CA PHE A 134 -4.31 2.23 -2.00
C PHE A 134 -3.68 2.14 -3.40
N THR A 135 -2.59 2.89 -3.66
CA THR A 135 -1.90 2.81 -4.96
C THR A 135 -1.35 1.41 -5.23
N CYS A 136 -0.92 0.68 -4.19
CA CYS A 136 -0.50 -0.71 -4.32
C CYS A 136 -1.64 -1.62 -4.78
N GLY A 137 -2.82 -1.50 -4.15
CA GLY A 137 -4.03 -2.23 -4.54
C GLY A 137 -4.54 -1.85 -5.93
N TYR A 138 -4.61 -0.56 -6.21
CA TYR A 138 -5.01 -0.02 -7.51
C TYR A 138 -4.11 -0.54 -8.64
N TYR A 139 -2.79 -0.49 -8.44
CA TYR A 139 -1.83 -0.96 -9.44
C TYR A 139 -1.96 -2.46 -9.70
N ALA A 140 -2.14 -3.26 -8.63
CA ALA A 140 -2.34 -4.70 -8.77
C ALA A 140 -3.60 -5.05 -9.55
N VAL A 141 -4.71 -4.35 -9.28
CA VAL A 141 -6.03 -4.63 -9.89
C VAL A 141 -6.11 -4.10 -11.32
N LEU A 142 -5.74 -2.84 -11.54
CA LEU A 142 -6.03 -2.14 -12.79
C LEU A 142 -4.86 -2.16 -13.77
N ARG A 143 -3.66 -1.91 -13.32
CA ARG A 143 -2.49 -1.83 -14.22
C ARG A 143 -1.95 -3.20 -14.60
N HIS A 144 -1.93 -4.15 -13.66
CA HIS A 144 -1.53 -5.52 -13.94
C HIS A 144 -2.70 -6.44 -14.25
N GLY A 145 -3.84 -6.24 -13.56
CA GLY A 145 -5.04 -7.05 -13.73
C GLY A 145 -5.84 -6.74 -14.98
N GLY A 146 -5.93 -5.47 -15.33
CA GLY A 146 -6.85 -5.03 -16.40
C GLY A 146 -8.31 -5.29 -16.04
N VAL A 147 -8.66 -5.29 -14.75
CA VAL A 147 -10.00 -5.55 -14.24
C VAL A 147 -10.97 -4.49 -14.74
N SER A 148 -12.14 -4.92 -15.16
CA SER A 148 -13.24 -4.11 -15.69
C SER A 148 -14.56 -4.39 -14.97
N ALA A 149 -15.59 -3.60 -15.27
CA ALA A 149 -16.94 -3.79 -14.75
C ALA A 149 -17.58 -5.14 -15.18
N ALA A 150 -17.05 -5.80 -16.21
CA ALA A 150 -17.54 -7.09 -16.66
C ALA A 150 -16.98 -8.27 -15.82
N ASP A 151 -16.05 -8.02 -14.90
CA ASP A 151 -15.30 -9.06 -14.23
C ASP A 151 -15.80 -9.36 -12.81
N THR A 152 -15.44 -10.55 -12.32
CA THR A 152 -15.56 -10.94 -10.91
C THR A 152 -14.17 -11.05 -10.30
N VAL A 153 -13.91 -10.32 -9.22
CA VAL A 153 -12.62 -10.32 -8.51
C VAL A 153 -12.76 -11.04 -7.18
N VAL A 154 -11.95 -12.05 -6.95
CA VAL A 154 -11.86 -12.73 -5.65
C VAL A 154 -10.59 -12.30 -4.95
N VAL A 155 -10.75 -11.64 -3.81
CA VAL A 155 -9.63 -11.16 -2.99
C VAL A 155 -9.38 -12.14 -1.85
N SER A 156 -8.26 -12.85 -1.90
CA SER A 156 -7.86 -13.77 -0.83
C SER A 156 -7.04 -13.03 0.23
N GLY A 157 -7.69 -12.72 1.34
CA GLY A 157 -7.17 -11.96 2.47
C GLY A 157 -7.73 -10.53 2.53
N GLY A 158 -8.54 -10.25 3.55
CA GLY A 158 -9.13 -8.94 3.86
C GLY A 158 -8.25 -8.04 4.75
N GLY A 159 -6.91 -8.16 4.67
CA GLY A 159 -5.99 -7.20 5.28
C GLY A 159 -5.97 -5.87 4.51
N THR A 160 -5.15 -4.90 4.95
CA THR A 160 -5.09 -3.56 4.34
C THR A 160 -4.98 -3.62 2.82
N ILE A 161 -4.00 -4.34 2.27
CA ILE A 161 -3.80 -4.45 0.81
C ILE A 161 -4.98 -5.15 0.12
N GLY A 162 -5.53 -6.20 0.74
CA GLY A 162 -6.72 -6.87 0.18
C GLY A 162 -7.93 -5.94 0.13
N LEU A 163 -8.21 -5.22 1.20
CA LEU A 163 -9.35 -4.28 1.26
C LEU A 163 -9.19 -3.11 0.30
N VAL A 164 -7.98 -2.52 0.16
CA VAL A 164 -7.77 -1.44 -0.81
C VAL A 164 -7.81 -1.96 -2.25
N SER A 165 -7.39 -3.21 -2.50
CA SER A 165 -7.57 -3.87 -3.81
C SER A 165 -9.04 -4.12 -4.11
N ALA A 166 -9.81 -4.59 -3.12
CA ALA A 166 -11.26 -4.74 -3.25
C ALA A 166 -11.93 -3.40 -3.57
N ALA A 167 -11.59 -2.33 -2.82
CA ALA A 167 -12.11 -0.99 -3.08
C ALA A 167 -11.78 -0.48 -4.49
N ALA A 168 -10.57 -0.73 -4.98
CA ALA A 168 -10.16 -0.37 -6.35
C ALA A 168 -11.00 -1.12 -7.40
N ALA A 169 -11.22 -2.43 -7.23
CA ALA A 169 -12.03 -3.24 -8.12
C ALA A 169 -13.51 -2.81 -8.09
N ILE A 170 -14.07 -2.56 -6.91
CA ILE A 170 -15.44 -2.04 -6.72
C ILE A 170 -15.58 -0.68 -7.43
N GLY A 171 -14.61 0.22 -7.27
CA GLY A 171 -14.59 1.52 -7.94
C GLY A 171 -14.59 1.44 -9.47
N MET A 172 -14.15 0.33 -10.04
CA MET A 172 -14.25 0.02 -11.48
C MET A 172 -15.56 -0.67 -11.88
N GLY A 173 -16.45 -0.90 -10.92
CA GLY A 173 -17.72 -1.58 -11.16
C GLY A 173 -17.64 -3.12 -11.23
N ALA A 174 -16.48 -3.71 -10.95
CA ALA A 174 -16.33 -5.16 -10.90
C ALA A 174 -17.09 -5.75 -9.70
N ARG A 175 -17.57 -6.99 -9.85
CA ARG A 175 -18.08 -7.76 -8.71
C ARG A 175 -16.92 -8.19 -7.84
N VAL A 176 -17.06 -8.07 -6.53
CA VAL A 176 -15.96 -8.39 -5.61
C VAL A 176 -16.41 -9.35 -4.52
N ILE A 177 -15.65 -10.43 -4.35
CA ILE A 177 -15.80 -11.39 -3.26
C ILE A 177 -14.51 -11.39 -2.42
N VAL A 178 -14.63 -11.18 -1.10
CA VAL A 178 -13.47 -11.19 -0.20
C VAL A 178 -13.48 -12.44 0.66
N VAL A 179 -12.36 -13.17 0.66
CA VAL A 179 -12.16 -14.40 1.45
C VAL A 179 -11.24 -14.07 2.62
N ASP A 180 -11.71 -14.09 3.85
CA ASP A 180 -10.90 -13.87 5.06
C ASP A 180 -11.51 -14.56 6.28
N PRO A 181 -10.71 -15.21 7.16
CA PRO A 181 -11.24 -15.88 8.36
C PRO A 181 -11.72 -14.89 9.43
N VAL A 182 -11.27 -13.63 9.41
CA VAL A 182 -11.58 -12.65 10.45
C VAL A 182 -12.90 -11.94 10.15
N PRO A 183 -13.95 -12.08 11.00
CA PRO A 183 -15.28 -11.49 10.76
C PRO A 183 -15.21 -9.99 10.51
N LEU A 184 -14.48 -9.24 11.35
CA LEU A 184 -14.35 -7.79 11.21
C LEU A 184 -13.85 -7.35 9.82
N ARG A 185 -12.93 -8.11 9.22
CA ARG A 185 -12.42 -7.81 7.88
C ARG A 185 -13.46 -8.08 6.80
N ARG A 186 -14.25 -9.13 6.96
CA ARG A 186 -15.38 -9.40 6.08
C ARG A 186 -16.45 -8.32 6.18
N ASP A 187 -16.74 -7.85 7.39
CA ASP A 187 -17.69 -6.73 7.59
C ASP A 187 -17.19 -5.43 6.95
N ILE A 188 -15.89 -5.14 7.05
CA ILE A 188 -15.29 -3.99 6.35
C ILE A 188 -15.44 -4.14 4.83
N ALA A 189 -15.17 -5.33 4.28
CA ALA A 189 -15.33 -5.59 2.86
C ALA A 189 -16.77 -5.34 2.38
N MET A 190 -17.76 -5.81 3.14
CA MET A 190 -19.18 -5.55 2.84
C MET A 190 -19.52 -4.06 2.90
N ARG A 191 -19.01 -3.33 3.89
CA ARG A 191 -19.20 -1.86 3.99
C ARG A 191 -18.52 -1.09 2.85
N LEU A 192 -17.46 -1.63 2.26
CA LEU A 192 -16.81 -1.07 1.07
C LEU A 192 -17.62 -1.34 -0.22
N GLY A 193 -18.64 -2.21 -0.17
CA GLY A 193 -19.48 -2.54 -1.30
C GLY A 193 -19.15 -3.86 -2.00
N ALA A 194 -18.43 -4.77 -1.31
CA ALA A 194 -18.21 -6.11 -1.85
C ALA A 194 -19.56 -6.86 -2.05
N ASP A 195 -19.68 -7.63 -3.12
CA ASP A 195 -20.87 -8.44 -3.42
C ASP A 195 -21.01 -9.66 -2.53
N GLY A 196 -19.96 -10.02 -1.82
CA GLY A 196 -20.00 -11.09 -0.86
C GLY A 196 -18.66 -11.32 -0.16
N THR A 197 -18.74 -12.10 0.92
CA THR A 197 -17.56 -12.55 1.65
C THR A 197 -17.64 -14.05 1.88
N VAL A 198 -16.50 -14.69 2.11
CA VAL A 198 -16.39 -16.12 2.42
C VAL A 198 -15.49 -16.29 3.64
N ASP A 199 -15.94 -17.12 4.58
CA ASP A 199 -15.13 -17.60 5.69
C ASP A 199 -14.44 -18.90 5.27
N PRO A 200 -13.11 -18.92 5.09
CA PRO A 200 -12.41 -20.12 4.67
C PRO A 200 -12.30 -21.17 5.77
N SER A 201 -12.69 -20.86 7.01
CA SER A 201 -12.72 -21.83 8.10
C SER A 201 -14.04 -22.63 8.17
N ALA A 202 -15.08 -22.15 7.44
CA ALA A 202 -16.40 -22.77 7.44
C ALA A 202 -16.58 -23.89 6.38
N GLY A 203 -15.62 -24.07 5.47
CA GLY A 203 -15.68 -25.06 4.39
C GLY A 203 -14.68 -24.78 3.27
N ASP A 204 -14.85 -25.43 2.10
CA ASP A 204 -14.02 -25.13 0.95
C ASP A 204 -14.39 -23.74 0.36
N PRO A 205 -13.49 -22.75 0.42
CA PRO A 205 -13.78 -21.42 -0.07
C PRO A 205 -13.90 -21.35 -1.60
N ILE A 206 -13.42 -22.37 -2.33
CA ILE A 206 -13.56 -22.43 -3.78
C ILE A 206 -15.03 -22.76 -4.10
N GLU A 207 -15.58 -23.78 -3.47
CA GLU A 207 -16.98 -24.15 -3.60
C GLU A 207 -17.87 -22.98 -3.19
N ALA A 208 -17.60 -22.37 -2.03
CA ALA A 208 -18.34 -21.21 -1.54
C ALA A 208 -18.29 -19.99 -2.47
N VAL A 209 -17.16 -19.76 -3.17
CA VAL A 209 -17.07 -18.73 -4.20
C VAL A 209 -17.79 -19.12 -5.46
N GLN A 210 -17.77 -20.42 -5.85
CA GLN A 210 -18.45 -20.91 -7.04
C GLN A 210 -19.97 -20.83 -6.95
N GLU A 211 -20.54 -20.95 -5.79
CA GLU A 211 -21.98 -20.79 -5.54
C GLU A 211 -22.49 -19.36 -5.69
N LYS A 212 -21.58 -18.39 -5.64
CA LYS A 212 -21.95 -16.98 -5.79
C LYS A 212 -22.19 -16.62 -7.26
N PRO A 213 -23.14 -15.71 -7.56
CA PRO A 213 -23.37 -15.21 -8.92
C PRO A 213 -22.07 -14.69 -9.55
N ARG A 214 -21.84 -14.96 -10.83
CA ARG A 214 -20.62 -14.59 -11.55
C ARG A 214 -20.95 -13.74 -12.76
N ALA A 215 -19.99 -12.88 -13.12
CA ALA A 215 -19.99 -12.16 -14.38
C ALA A 215 -18.53 -12.11 -14.90
N GLY A 216 -18.36 -12.24 -16.20
CA GLY A 216 -17.08 -12.07 -16.89
C GLY A 216 -15.97 -13.03 -16.46
N GLN A 217 -14.75 -12.52 -16.50
CA GLN A 217 -13.54 -13.25 -16.11
C GLN A 217 -13.38 -13.24 -14.57
N ILE A 218 -12.97 -14.38 -13.98
CA ILE A 218 -12.69 -14.45 -12.54
C ILE A 218 -11.21 -14.13 -12.31
N TRP A 219 -10.96 -13.12 -11.48
CA TRP A 219 -9.65 -12.69 -11.07
C TRP A 219 -9.39 -13.07 -9.61
N TRP A 220 -8.28 -13.76 -9.36
CA TRP A 220 -7.86 -14.10 -8.01
C TRP A 220 -6.67 -13.24 -7.58
N LEU A 221 -6.87 -12.42 -6.56
CA LEU A 221 -5.83 -11.63 -5.92
C LEU A 221 -5.37 -12.32 -4.64
N ARG A 222 -4.11 -12.73 -4.57
CA ARG A 222 -3.57 -13.46 -3.42
C ARG A 222 -2.30 -12.81 -2.86
N ARG A 223 -2.24 -12.61 -1.54
CA ARG A 223 -1.01 -12.24 -0.84
C ARG A 223 -0.04 -13.43 -0.72
N ARG A 224 1.28 -13.19 -0.83
CA ARG A 224 2.34 -14.18 -0.55
C ARG A 224 2.32 -14.57 0.94
N GLY A 225 2.47 -15.87 1.27
CA GLY A 225 2.60 -16.35 2.67
C GLY A 225 1.42 -17.15 3.21
N MET A 226 0.35 -17.38 2.45
CA MET A 226 -0.67 -18.35 2.87
C MET A 226 -0.19 -19.80 2.71
N PRO A 227 -0.56 -20.73 3.62
CA PRO A 227 -0.14 -22.13 3.59
C PRO A 227 -0.43 -22.81 2.24
N HIS A 228 0.42 -23.78 1.85
CA HIS A 228 0.35 -24.52 0.59
C HIS A 228 -0.98 -25.27 0.32
N ARG A 229 -1.86 -25.41 1.30
CA ARG A 229 -3.20 -26.00 1.16
C ARG A 229 -4.09 -25.32 0.13
N TRP A 230 -3.80 -24.07 -0.21
CA TRP A 230 -4.53 -23.27 -1.19
C TRP A 230 -3.89 -23.28 -2.58
N ARG A 231 -3.14 -24.33 -2.93
CA ARG A 231 -2.81 -24.62 -4.32
C ARG A 231 -4.09 -25.09 -5.02
N MET A 232 -4.84 -24.14 -5.51
CA MET A 232 -5.99 -24.41 -6.33
C MET A 232 -5.51 -25.06 -7.64
N SER A 233 -5.97 -26.27 -7.88
CA SER A 233 -6.05 -26.86 -9.20
C SER A 233 -7.13 -26.07 -9.95
N LEU A 234 -6.68 -25.14 -10.80
CA LEU A 234 -7.54 -24.28 -11.58
C LEU A 234 -8.03 -25.02 -12.84
N ASN A 235 -8.82 -26.08 -12.65
CA ASN A 235 -9.62 -26.68 -13.73
C ASN A 235 -11.00 -26.00 -13.74
N MET A 236 -11.05 -24.73 -14.06
CA MET A 236 -12.30 -24.00 -14.27
C MET A 236 -12.53 -23.77 -15.75
N PRO A 237 -13.71 -24.10 -16.28
CA PRO A 237 -14.10 -23.71 -17.63
C PRO A 237 -14.30 -22.18 -17.64
N GLY A 238 -13.44 -21.50 -18.35
CA GLY A 238 -13.38 -20.03 -18.45
C GLY A 238 -11.97 -19.52 -18.23
N ARG A 239 -11.65 -18.34 -18.77
CA ARG A 239 -10.35 -17.71 -18.55
C ARG A 239 -10.24 -17.27 -17.10
N THR A 240 -9.40 -17.91 -16.31
CA THR A 240 -9.10 -17.54 -14.94
C THR A 240 -7.71 -16.94 -14.89
N ALA A 241 -7.57 -15.71 -14.44
CA ALA A 241 -6.28 -15.08 -14.23
C ALA A 241 -5.99 -15.00 -12.73
N MET A 242 -4.81 -15.49 -12.32
CA MET A 242 -4.35 -15.42 -10.93
C MET A 242 -3.27 -14.37 -10.80
N PHE A 243 -3.51 -13.37 -9.94
CA PHE A 243 -2.49 -12.44 -9.51
C PHE A 243 -1.89 -12.86 -8.18
N ARG A 244 -0.60 -13.09 -8.20
CA ARG A 244 0.18 -13.30 -6.98
C ARG A 244 0.94 -12.01 -6.67
N TRP A 245 0.44 -11.21 -5.74
CA TRP A 245 1.18 -10.06 -5.27
C TRP A 245 2.22 -10.49 -4.23
N SER A 246 3.48 -10.21 -4.50
CA SER A 246 4.56 -10.30 -3.53
C SER A 246 5.17 -8.91 -3.41
N ALA A 247 5.17 -8.35 -2.21
CA ALA A 247 5.92 -7.15 -1.88
C ALA A 247 7.44 -7.41 -1.86
N SER A 248 7.96 -8.03 -2.90
CA SER A 248 9.39 -8.11 -3.15
C SER A 248 9.69 -7.30 -4.39
N ILE A 249 10.08 -6.05 -4.20
CA ILE A 249 10.76 -5.28 -5.23
C ILE A 249 12.15 -5.89 -5.39
N SER A 250 12.24 -6.95 -6.17
CA SER A 250 13.52 -7.45 -6.65
C SER A 250 14.00 -6.48 -7.72
N ALA A 251 15.04 -5.73 -7.41
CA ALA A 251 15.71 -4.78 -8.33
C ALA A 251 16.49 -5.47 -9.46
N ARG A 252 16.18 -6.71 -9.81
CA ARG A 252 16.78 -7.40 -10.95
C ARG A 252 15.71 -8.13 -11.77
N ASN A 253 15.50 -7.62 -12.99
CA ASN A 253 14.71 -8.18 -14.08
C ASN A 253 13.19 -8.25 -13.88
N SER A 254 12.52 -7.17 -14.26
CA SER A 254 11.09 -7.07 -14.56
C SER A 254 10.69 -7.87 -15.82
N ARG A 255 10.97 -9.16 -15.87
CA ARG A 255 10.35 -10.09 -16.82
C ARG A 255 9.33 -10.92 -16.08
N TRP A 256 8.10 -10.42 -16.04
CA TRP A 256 6.94 -11.18 -15.59
C TRP A 256 6.60 -12.22 -16.65
N ARG A 257 6.74 -13.50 -16.31
CA ARG A 257 6.21 -14.58 -17.16
C ARG A 257 4.75 -14.77 -16.81
N TRP A 258 3.91 -14.53 -17.78
CA TRP A 258 2.52 -14.94 -17.77
C TRP A 258 2.49 -16.46 -17.93
N ALA A 259 1.95 -17.19 -16.97
CA ALA A 259 1.51 -18.54 -17.22
C ALA A 259 0.12 -18.46 -17.85
N ARG A 260 0.05 -18.57 -19.17
CA ARG A 260 -1.17 -18.94 -19.86
C ARG A 260 -1.25 -20.45 -19.84
N SER A 261 -2.23 -21.02 -19.22
CA SER A 261 -2.66 -22.39 -19.43
C SER A 261 -3.94 -22.39 -20.23
#